data_859772d4cb16632858a22d828022a2dd
#
_entry.id   859772d4cb16632858a22d828022a2dd
#
_cell.length_a   1.000
_cell.length_b   1.000
_cell.length_c   1.000
_cell.angle_alpha   90.00
_cell.angle_beta   90.00
_cell.angle_gamma   90.00
#
_symmetry.space_group_name_H-M   'P 1'
#
loop_
_entity.id
_entity.type
_entity.pdbx_description
1 polymer ?
#
loop_
_entity_poly.entity_id
_entity_poly.type
_entity_poly.pdbx_seq_one_letter_code
_entity_poly.pdbx_strand_id
1 'polypeptide(L)'
;MEQPPEREAPLATRIAQLPVPEKIRVALTGNKDERTVLSRDPNRMIKLYVLQNPRIMEDEILSMARDRNADEEILTTIGKRKEWVKRYPVRLALATNPRTPVPLAVAMLKTLREADLRRIVRSKDVATAVASGAKKILASRGLL
;
A
#
# COMPACT_ATOMS: atom_id res chain seq x y z
N MET A 1 37.10 -15.62 -15.83
CA MET A 1 35.64 -15.81 -15.94
C MET A 1 35.03 -14.49 -16.39
N GLU A 2 34.41 -14.48 -17.52
CA GLU A 2 33.78 -13.26 -18.03
C GLU A 2 32.50 -12.98 -17.27
N GLN A 3 32.34 -11.72 -16.87
CA GLN A 3 31.07 -11.29 -16.28
C GLN A 3 30.01 -11.23 -17.39
N PRO A 4 28.77 -11.67 -17.12
CA PRO A 4 27.69 -11.50 -18.09
C PRO A 4 27.50 -10.03 -18.43
N PRO A 5 27.13 -9.71 -19.68
CA PRO A 5 26.78 -8.33 -20.03
C PRO A 5 25.73 -7.75 -19.08
N GLU A 6 25.82 -6.47 -18.77
CA GLU A 6 24.87 -5.80 -17.88
C GLU A 6 23.41 -6.06 -18.27
N ARG A 7 23.12 -6.16 -19.57
CA ARG A 7 21.78 -6.46 -20.10
C ARG A 7 21.25 -7.83 -19.68
N GLU A 8 22.13 -8.75 -19.24
CA GLU A 8 21.73 -10.08 -18.77
C GLU A 8 21.51 -10.12 -17.26
N ALA A 9 21.85 -9.06 -16.53
CA ALA A 9 21.57 -8.96 -15.10
C ALA A 9 20.06 -8.93 -14.87
N PRO A 10 19.56 -9.53 -13.76
CA PRO A 10 18.15 -9.44 -13.42
C PRO A 10 17.69 -7.99 -13.35
N LEU A 11 16.45 -7.75 -13.73
CA LEU A 11 15.86 -6.41 -13.74
C LEU A 11 16.01 -5.72 -12.38
N ALA A 12 15.72 -6.42 -11.30
CA ALA A 12 15.84 -5.90 -9.94
C ALA A 12 17.26 -5.39 -9.64
N THR A 13 18.28 -6.15 -10.05
CA THR A 13 19.67 -5.76 -9.86
C THR A 13 20.03 -4.52 -10.65
N ARG A 14 19.61 -4.47 -11.92
CA ARG A 14 19.88 -3.32 -12.78
C ARG A 14 19.25 -2.05 -12.25
N ILE A 15 18.00 -2.12 -11.83
CA ILE A 15 17.26 -0.97 -11.29
C ILE A 15 17.83 -0.53 -9.95
N ALA A 16 18.20 -1.48 -9.07
CA ALA A 16 18.78 -1.16 -7.77
C ALA A 16 20.08 -0.36 -7.89
N GLN A 17 20.82 -0.54 -8.97
CA GLN A 17 22.08 0.13 -9.22
C GLN A 17 21.93 1.51 -9.89
N LEU A 18 20.73 1.89 -10.30
CA LEU A 18 20.50 3.18 -10.92
C LEU A 18 20.70 4.32 -9.92
N PRO A 19 21.24 5.46 -10.37
CA PRO A 19 21.23 6.67 -9.57
C PRO A 19 19.79 7.09 -9.23
N VAL A 20 19.61 7.79 -8.11
CA VAL A 20 18.28 8.22 -7.67
C VAL A 20 17.49 8.97 -8.76
N PRO A 21 18.06 9.95 -9.49
CA PRO A 21 17.31 10.62 -10.56
C PRO A 21 16.77 9.66 -11.64
N GLU A 22 17.55 8.64 -11.99
CA GLU A 22 17.11 7.63 -12.96
C GLU A 22 16.01 6.74 -12.39
N LYS A 23 16.10 6.36 -11.11
CA LYS A 23 15.03 5.63 -10.43
C LYS A 23 13.73 6.41 -10.45
N ILE A 24 13.78 7.71 -10.20
CA ILE A 24 12.61 8.58 -10.23
C ILE A 24 11.96 8.55 -11.62
N ARG A 25 12.77 8.69 -12.67
CA ARG A 25 12.26 8.65 -14.05
C ARG A 25 11.59 7.31 -14.35
N VAL A 26 12.21 6.19 -13.97
CA VAL A 26 11.64 4.86 -14.17
C VAL A 26 10.37 4.67 -13.34
N ALA A 27 10.33 5.19 -12.12
CA ALA A 27 9.13 5.14 -11.28
C ALA A 27 7.95 5.83 -11.97
N LEU A 28 8.19 7.00 -12.56
CA LEU A 28 7.14 7.82 -13.17
C LEU A 28 6.69 7.32 -14.55
N THR A 29 7.55 6.64 -15.30
CA THR A 29 7.29 6.30 -16.70
C THR A 29 7.49 4.83 -17.04
N GLY A 30 8.01 4.04 -16.11
CA GLY A 30 8.35 2.64 -16.35
C GLY A 30 7.13 1.74 -16.49
N ASN A 31 7.40 0.51 -16.97
CA ASN A 31 6.39 -0.52 -17.11
C ASN A 31 6.08 -1.19 -15.76
N LYS A 32 5.15 -2.13 -15.75
CA LYS A 32 4.70 -2.79 -14.53
C LYS A 32 5.84 -3.51 -13.79
N ASP A 33 6.71 -4.20 -14.50
CA ASP A 33 7.83 -4.93 -13.87
C ASP A 33 8.80 -3.96 -13.19
N GLU A 34 9.09 -2.85 -13.85
CA GLU A 34 9.95 -1.81 -13.31
C GLU A 34 9.31 -1.16 -12.07
N ARG A 35 8.01 -0.86 -12.14
CA ARG A 35 7.27 -0.31 -10.99
C ARG A 35 7.25 -1.29 -9.82
N THR A 36 7.08 -2.59 -10.09
CA THR A 36 7.09 -3.61 -9.04
C THR A 36 8.42 -3.61 -8.27
N VAL A 37 9.53 -3.53 -8.99
CA VAL A 37 10.85 -3.43 -8.37
C VAL A 37 10.95 -2.16 -7.51
N LEU A 38 10.57 -1.02 -8.07
CA LEU A 38 10.72 0.27 -7.39
C LEU A 38 9.72 0.45 -6.25
N SER A 39 8.59 -0.24 -6.27
CA SER A 39 7.64 -0.23 -5.15
C SER A 39 8.22 -0.84 -3.87
N ARG A 40 9.31 -1.58 -3.99
CA ARG A 40 10.04 -2.19 -2.87
C ARG A 40 11.37 -1.49 -2.57
N ASP A 41 11.64 -0.38 -3.23
CA ASP A 41 12.86 0.38 -2.98
C ASP A 41 12.87 0.89 -1.53
N PRO A 42 14.02 0.84 -0.83
CA PRO A 42 14.09 1.34 0.54
C PRO A 42 13.88 2.85 0.65
N ASN A 43 14.05 3.59 -0.44
CA ASN A 43 13.81 5.02 -0.47
C ASN A 43 12.31 5.32 -0.61
N ARG A 44 11.72 5.90 0.44
CA ARG A 44 10.30 6.28 0.48
C ARG A 44 9.89 7.16 -0.70
N MET A 45 10.74 8.09 -1.09
CA MET A 45 10.44 9.00 -2.20
C MET A 45 10.25 8.25 -3.51
N ILE A 46 11.04 7.21 -3.75
CA ILE A 46 10.90 6.39 -4.96
C ILE A 46 9.53 5.71 -4.99
N LYS A 47 9.09 5.16 -3.86
CA LYS A 47 7.76 4.53 -3.75
C LYS A 47 6.64 5.54 -4.03
N LEU A 48 6.78 6.76 -3.53
CA LEU A 48 5.80 7.83 -3.79
C LEU A 48 5.73 8.17 -5.27
N TYR A 49 6.86 8.19 -5.97
CA TYR A 49 6.87 8.42 -7.42
C TYR A 49 6.23 7.26 -8.19
N VAL A 50 6.38 6.02 -7.73
CA VAL A 50 5.68 4.88 -8.32
C VAL A 50 4.16 5.11 -8.29
N LEU A 51 3.65 5.62 -7.17
CA LEU A 51 2.22 5.93 -7.02
C LEU A 51 1.76 7.03 -7.98
N GLN A 52 2.67 7.85 -8.50
CA GLN A 52 2.35 8.91 -9.46
C GLN A 52 2.39 8.43 -10.92
N ASN A 53 2.82 7.21 -11.19
CA ASN A 53 2.84 6.69 -12.55
C ASN A 53 1.41 6.56 -13.06
N PRO A 54 1.06 7.20 -14.19
CA PRO A 54 -0.32 7.21 -14.67
C PRO A 54 -0.84 5.84 -15.09
N ARG A 55 0.04 4.87 -15.29
CA ARG A 55 -0.33 3.51 -15.68
C ARG A 55 -0.40 2.54 -14.50
N ILE A 56 -0.25 3.04 -13.26
CA ILE A 56 -0.31 2.17 -12.09
C ILE A 56 -1.69 1.49 -12.00
N MET A 57 -1.69 0.22 -11.62
CA MET A 57 -2.89 -0.60 -11.58
C MET A 57 -3.33 -0.90 -10.14
N GLU A 58 -4.59 -1.29 -9.97
CA GLU A 58 -5.17 -1.57 -8.66
C GLU A 58 -4.38 -2.61 -7.86
N ASP A 59 -3.93 -3.69 -8.50
CA ASP A 59 -3.16 -4.73 -7.82
C ASP A 59 -1.83 -4.22 -7.26
N GLU A 60 -1.22 -3.26 -7.94
CA GLU A 60 0.01 -2.62 -7.47
C GLU A 60 -0.26 -1.76 -6.24
N ILE A 61 -1.32 -0.96 -6.28
CA ILE A 61 -1.73 -0.12 -5.15
C ILE A 61 -2.09 -0.99 -3.95
N LEU A 62 -2.84 -2.05 -4.20
CA LEU A 62 -3.24 -2.99 -3.15
C LEU A 62 -2.03 -3.66 -2.49
N SER A 63 -1.04 -4.07 -3.29
CA SER A 63 0.19 -4.63 -2.77
C SER A 63 0.91 -3.65 -1.84
N MET A 64 0.98 -2.38 -2.23
CA MET A 64 1.62 -1.34 -1.42
C MET A 64 0.80 -1.05 -0.14
N ALA A 65 -0.52 -1.05 -0.23
CA ALA A 65 -1.39 -0.83 0.92
C ALA A 65 -1.36 -1.99 1.93
N ARG A 66 -1.06 -3.20 1.48
CA ARG A 66 -0.92 -4.39 2.31
C ARG A 66 0.46 -4.56 2.94
N ASP A 67 1.43 -3.80 2.50
CA ASP A 67 2.80 -3.89 3.03
C ASP A 67 2.81 -3.43 4.49
N ARG A 68 3.09 -4.35 5.39
CA ARG A 68 3.10 -4.10 6.83
C ARG A 68 4.30 -3.25 7.27
N ASN A 69 5.26 -3.06 6.39
CA ASN A 69 6.44 -2.21 6.60
C ASN A 69 6.34 -0.90 5.82
N ALA A 70 5.18 -0.61 5.24
CA ALA A 70 4.98 0.62 4.48
C ALA A 70 5.15 1.85 5.36
N ASP A 71 5.71 2.91 4.79
CA ASP A 71 5.74 4.21 5.45
C ASP A 71 4.33 4.79 5.54
N GLU A 72 4.03 5.49 6.63
CA GLU A 72 2.73 6.14 6.83
C GLU A 72 2.36 7.06 5.68
N GLU A 73 3.35 7.75 5.10
CA GLU A 73 3.13 8.67 3.99
C GLU A 73 2.62 7.95 2.74
N ILE A 74 3.10 6.73 2.48
CA ILE A 74 2.61 5.90 1.38
C ILE A 74 1.12 5.59 1.58
N LEU A 75 0.77 5.15 2.78
CA LEU A 75 -0.60 4.77 3.12
C LEU A 75 -1.54 5.99 3.10
N THR A 76 -1.07 7.13 3.60
CA THR A 76 -1.81 8.38 3.56
C THR A 76 -2.06 8.83 2.11
N THR A 77 -1.05 8.72 1.26
CA THR A 77 -1.17 9.07 -0.16
C THR A 77 -2.22 8.21 -0.85
N ILE A 78 -2.19 6.90 -0.59
CA ILE A 78 -3.21 5.99 -1.14
C ILE A 78 -4.60 6.38 -0.64
N GLY A 79 -4.73 6.68 0.64
CA GLY A 79 -6.01 7.02 1.26
C GLY A 79 -6.63 8.32 0.76
N LYS A 80 -5.82 9.22 0.20
CA LYS A 80 -6.29 10.50 -0.35
C LYS A 80 -6.80 10.41 -1.79
N ARG A 81 -6.53 9.32 -2.49
CA ARG A 81 -6.91 9.18 -3.91
C ARG A 81 -8.26 8.50 -4.00
N LYS A 82 -9.26 9.28 -4.40
CA LYS A 82 -10.65 8.81 -4.47
C LYS A 82 -10.83 7.60 -5.39
N GLU A 83 -10.14 7.59 -6.52
CA GLU A 83 -10.22 6.49 -7.47
C GLU A 83 -9.65 5.18 -6.92
N TRP A 84 -8.76 5.24 -5.94
CA TRP A 84 -8.18 4.05 -5.31
C TRP A 84 -9.04 3.56 -4.14
N VAL A 85 -9.44 4.47 -3.25
CA VAL A 85 -10.29 4.10 -2.09
C VAL A 85 -11.72 3.77 -2.48
N LYS A 86 -12.11 4.04 -3.70
CA LYS A 86 -13.36 3.56 -4.29
C LYS A 86 -13.41 2.02 -4.29
N ARG A 87 -12.26 1.35 -4.36
CA ARG A 87 -12.15 -0.09 -4.39
C ARG A 87 -12.16 -0.67 -2.97
N TYR A 88 -13.09 -1.59 -2.73
CA TYR A 88 -13.23 -2.21 -1.40
C TYR A 88 -11.94 -2.84 -0.87
N PRO A 89 -11.19 -3.64 -1.67
CA PRO A 89 -9.95 -4.24 -1.18
C PRO A 89 -8.92 -3.22 -0.69
N VAL A 90 -8.85 -2.04 -1.31
CA VAL A 90 -7.95 -0.98 -0.89
C VAL A 90 -8.38 -0.42 0.46
N ARG A 91 -9.68 -0.16 0.66
CA ARG A 91 -10.18 0.29 1.96
C ARG A 91 -9.91 -0.71 3.07
N LEU A 92 -10.14 -1.99 2.78
CA LEU A 92 -9.88 -3.06 3.74
C LEU A 92 -8.39 -3.13 4.09
N ALA A 93 -7.52 -3.04 3.09
CA ALA A 93 -6.07 -3.04 3.31
C ALA A 93 -5.63 -1.87 4.20
N LEU A 94 -6.13 -0.66 3.92
CA LEU A 94 -5.81 0.52 4.73
C LEU A 94 -6.31 0.37 6.17
N ALA A 95 -7.54 -0.16 6.36
CA ALA A 95 -8.10 -0.34 7.70
C ALA A 95 -7.32 -1.35 8.52
N THR A 96 -6.75 -2.37 7.88
CA THR A 96 -6.10 -3.50 8.57
C THR A 96 -4.58 -3.40 8.64
N ASN A 97 -3.98 -2.48 7.90
CA ASN A 97 -2.53 -2.29 7.95
C ASN A 97 -2.16 -1.60 9.27
N PRO A 98 -1.29 -2.22 10.09
CA PRO A 98 -0.91 -1.64 11.39
C PRO A 98 -0.15 -0.33 11.27
N ARG A 99 0.40 -0.01 10.10
CA ARG A 99 1.13 1.23 9.83
C ARG A 99 0.23 2.37 9.38
N THR A 100 -1.03 2.10 9.06
CA THR A 100 -1.96 3.15 8.65
C THR A 100 -2.23 4.09 9.83
N PRO A 101 -2.15 5.42 9.64
CA PRO A 101 -2.54 6.36 10.68
C PRO A 101 -3.94 6.05 11.20
N VAL A 102 -4.11 6.06 12.52
CA VAL A 102 -5.38 5.66 13.16
C VAL A 102 -6.60 6.42 12.60
N PRO A 103 -6.56 7.75 12.42
CA PRO A 103 -7.72 8.45 11.86
C PRO A 103 -8.13 7.96 10.48
N LEU A 104 -7.15 7.63 9.62
CA LEU A 104 -7.42 7.10 8.29
C LEU A 104 -8.01 5.70 8.36
N ALA A 105 -7.41 4.82 9.17
CA ALA A 105 -7.92 3.46 9.35
C ALA A 105 -9.35 3.46 9.88
N VAL A 106 -9.65 4.28 10.88
CA VAL A 106 -10.99 4.42 11.47
C VAL A 106 -11.99 4.94 10.43
N ALA A 107 -11.59 5.89 9.60
CA ALA A 107 -12.46 6.40 8.54
C ALA A 107 -12.84 5.29 7.54
N MET A 108 -11.93 4.37 7.26
CA MET A 108 -12.20 3.24 6.37
C MET A 108 -13.19 2.23 6.98
N LEU A 109 -13.15 2.06 8.30
CA LEU A 109 -14.01 1.08 8.99
C LEU A 109 -15.49 1.28 8.70
N LYS A 110 -15.95 2.53 8.59
CA LYS A 110 -17.35 2.86 8.37
C LYS A 110 -17.91 2.30 7.07
N THR A 111 -17.05 1.93 6.14
CA THR A 111 -17.41 1.45 4.81
C THR A 111 -17.24 -0.05 4.65
N LEU A 112 -16.83 -0.75 5.71
CA LEU A 112 -16.52 -2.17 5.65
C LEU A 112 -17.74 -3.05 5.93
N ARG A 113 -17.68 -4.26 5.39
CA ARG A 113 -18.69 -5.29 5.59
C ARG A 113 -18.60 -5.89 6.99
N GLU A 114 -19.71 -6.40 7.49
CA GLU A 114 -19.81 -7.02 8.80
C GLU A 114 -18.73 -8.08 9.05
N ALA A 115 -18.55 -9.01 8.11
CA ALA A 115 -17.57 -10.08 8.26
C ALA A 115 -16.15 -9.55 8.49
N ASP A 116 -15.77 -8.50 7.75
CA ASP A 116 -14.44 -7.91 7.89
C ASP A 116 -14.31 -7.13 9.20
N LEU A 117 -15.37 -6.41 9.60
CA LEU A 117 -15.37 -5.73 10.90
C LEU A 117 -15.22 -6.73 12.05
N ARG A 118 -15.88 -7.88 12.01
CA ARG A 118 -15.75 -8.92 13.01
C ARG A 118 -14.35 -9.49 13.09
N ARG A 119 -13.68 -9.65 11.95
CA ARG A 119 -12.26 -10.08 11.91
C ARG A 119 -11.36 -9.04 12.56
N ILE A 120 -11.61 -7.76 12.28
CA ILE A 120 -10.81 -6.66 12.83
C ILE A 120 -10.94 -6.62 14.35
N VAL A 121 -12.13 -6.79 14.90
CA VAL A 121 -12.34 -6.84 16.35
C VAL A 121 -11.48 -7.91 17.02
N ARG A 122 -11.30 -9.05 16.37
CA ARG A 122 -10.52 -10.18 16.89
C ARG A 122 -9.03 -10.13 16.53
N SER A 123 -8.64 -9.19 15.68
CA SER A 123 -7.26 -9.12 15.22
C SER A 123 -6.34 -8.58 16.30
N LYS A 124 -5.17 -9.20 16.44
CA LYS A 124 -4.10 -8.71 17.32
C LYS A 124 -3.10 -7.82 16.55
N ASP A 125 -3.28 -7.72 15.24
CA ASP A 125 -2.34 -7.02 14.36
C ASP A 125 -2.71 -5.56 14.10
N VAL A 126 -3.94 -5.16 14.43
CA VAL A 126 -4.40 -3.78 14.26
C VAL A 126 -4.24 -3.00 15.57
N ALA A 127 -4.15 -1.67 15.45
CA ALA A 127 -4.12 -0.81 16.64
C ALA A 127 -5.39 -1.01 17.47
N THR A 128 -5.26 -0.92 18.79
CA THR A 128 -6.39 -1.05 19.72
C THR A 128 -7.54 -0.12 19.36
N ALA A 129 -7.24 1.12 18.97
CA ALA A 129 -8.24 2.09 18.54
C ALA A 129 -9.02 1.64 17.32
N VAL A 130 -8.38 0.93 16.40
CA VAL A 130 -9.04 0.39 15.20
C VAL A 130 -9.96 -0.77 15.55
N ALA A 131 -9.51 -1.70 16.39
CA ALA A 131 -10.35 -2.80 16.86
C ALA A 131 -11.56 -2.27 17.65
N SER A 132 -11.35 -1.30 18.53
CA SER A 132 -12.43 -0.66 19.28
C SER A 132 -13.40 0.07 18.38
N GLY A 133 -12.89 0.75 17.36
CA GLY A 133 -13.72 1.42 16.36
C GLY A 133 -14.61 0.46 15.60
N ALA A 134 -14.08 -0.70 15.19
CA ALA A 134 -14.85 -1.73 14.53
C ALA A 134 -15.97 -2.27 15.42
N LYS A 135 -15.66 -2.49 16.71
CA LYS A 135 -16.65 -2.93 17.69
C LYS A 135 -17.79 -1.92 17.85
N LYS A 136 -17.46 -0.63 17.93
CA LYS A 136 -18.46 0.44 18.04
C LYS A 136 -19.37 0.48 16.82
N ILE A 137 -18.81 0.30 15.62
CA ILE A 137 -19.59 0.29 14.38
C ILE A 137 -20.55 -0.89 14.35
N LEU A 138 -20.08 -2.07 14.73
CA LEU A 138 -20.95 -3.27 14.81
C LEU A 138 -22.09 -3.03 15.81
N ALA A 139 -21.79 -2.46 16.97
CA ALA A 139 -22.81 -2.14 17.98
C ALA A 139 -23.84 -1.15 17.43
N SER A 140 -23.38 -0.10 16.73
CA SER A 140 -24.27 0.91 16.12
C SER A 140 -25.19 0.34 15.04
N ARG A 141 -24.77 -0.77 14.41
CA ARG A 141 -25.58 -1.48 13.41
C ARG A 141 -26.47 -2.56 14.03
N GLY A 142 -26.45 -2.71 15.37
CA GLY A 142 -27.21 -3.75 16.04
C GLY A 142 -26.65 -5.17 15.86
N LEU A 143 -25.37 -5.29 15.58
CA LEU A 143 -24.71 -6.56 15.24
C LEU A 143 -23.85 -7.16 16.36
N LEU A 144 -23.91 -6.58 17.55
CA LEU A 144 -23.28 -7.12 18.75
C LEU A 144 -24.32 -7.59 19.75
#